data_db542bf8f492c4fd671a806bd860e992
#
_entry.id   db542bf8f492c4fd671a806bd860e992
#
_cell.length_a   1.000
_cell.length_b   1.000
_cell.length_c   1.000
_cell.angle_alpha   90.00
_cell.angle_beta   90.00
_cell.angle_gamma   90.00
#
_symmetry.space_group_name_H-M   'P 1'
#
loop_
_entity.id
_entity.type
_entity.pdbx_description
1 polymer ?
#
loop_
_entity_poly.entity_id
_entity_poly.type
_entity_poly.pdbx_seq_one_letter_code
_entity_poly.pdbx_strand_id
1 'polypeptide(L)'
;MTRLIFFCGHSGAGKTTLAKRLIRPLIARSGEAFCLLDKDTLYGDYSASVMGALTGNPNDRDSPLYLQTLREPEYAGLLETARENLRLGVNVLVVGPLSRELREGLLFDRAWLGIDDDVGVHVVWVDLDEAQAKARIEHRGNPNDAYKLAHWDEYRVRRFLPPAAAFPGLIRFDNTAPTLDDDERLLQTLLAQTR
;
A
#
# COMPACT_ATOMS: atom_id res chain seq x y z
N MET A 1 -8.92 -16.59 -12.98
CA MET A 1 -9.02 -16.16 -11.58
C MET A 1 -8.17 -14.91 -11.42
N THR A 2 -8.79 -13.76 -11.16
CA THR A 2 -8.08 -12.50 -10.98
C THR A 2 -7.46 -12.39 -9.59
N ARG A 3 -6.47 -11.50 -9.43
CA ARG A 3 -5.75 -11.29 -8.17
C ARG A 3 -5.84 -9.83 -7.75
N LEU A 4 -6.14 -9.62 -6.47
CA LEU A 4 -6.03 -8.35 -5.78
C LEU A 4 -4.86 -8.42 -4.80
N ILE A 5 -3.80 -7.67 -5.07
CA ILE A 5 -2.56 -7.72 -4.30
C ILE A 5 -2.35 -6.37 -3.63
N PHE A 6 -2.36 -6.34 -2.31
CA PHE A 6 -2.07 -5.15 -1.52
C PHE A 6 -0.60 -5.11 -1.11
N PHE A 7 0.07 -4.00 -1.36
CA PHE A 7 1.37 -3.66 -0.78
C PHE A 7 1.17 -2.59 0.27
N CYS A 8 1.13 -3.01 1.53
CA CYS A 8 0.87 -2.17 2.70
C CYS A 8 2.13 -1.96 3.53
N GLY A 9 2.08 -1.02 4.44
CA GLY A 9 3.19 -0.77 5.38
C GLY A 9 3.40 0.72 5.62
N HIS A 10 4.23 1.03 6.59
CA HIS A 10 4.49 2.40 7.00
C HIS A 10 5.25 3.21 5.94
N SER A 11 5.26 4.54 6.12
CA SER A 11 6.05 5.44 5.26
C SER A 11 7.52 5.06 5.31
N GLY A 12 8.21 5.17 4.18
CA GLY A 12 9.62 4.79 4.07
C GLY A 12 9.89 3.29 3.86
N ALA A 13 8.90 2.40 4.06
CA ALA A 13 9.10 0.95 3.94
C ALA A 13 9.44 0.46 2.51
N GLY A 14 9.20 1.25 1.47
CA GLY A 14 9.56 0.91 0.10
C GLY A 14 8.50 0.15 -0.69
N LYS A 15 7.24 0.22 -0.27
CA LYS A 15 6.08 -0.43 -0.93
C LYS A 15 6.01 -0.22 -2.44
N THR A 16 6.02 1.04 -2.87
CA THR A 16 5.95 1.42 -4.28
C THR A 16 7.12 0.87 -5.09
N THR A 17 8.32 0.92 -4.52
CA THR A 17 9.54 0.38 -5.16
C THR A 17 9.42 -1.13 -5.32
N LEU A 18 8.98 -1.84 -4.29
CA LEU A 18 8.78 -3.29 -4.34
C LEU A 18 7.70 -3.66 -5.38
N ALA A 19 6.53 -3.02 -5.34
CA ALA A 19 5.45 -3.29 -6.28
C ALA A 19 5.89 -3.06 -7.74
N LYS A 20 6.59 -1.95 -8.02
CA LYS A 20 7.14 -1.64 -9.35
C LYS A 20 8.22 -2.62 -9.80
N ARG A 21 9.01 -3.17 -8.87
CA ARG A 21 10.02 -4.19 -9.17
C ARG A 21 9.36 -5.53 -9.54
N LEU A 22 8.26 -5.90 -8.88
CA LEU A 22 7.61 -7.19 -9.05
C LEU A 22 6.60 -7.25 -10.19
N ILE A 23 6.00 -6.14 -10.62
CA ILE A 23 4.91 -6.16 -11.61
C ILE A 23 5.35 -6.75 -12.95
N ARG A 24 6.54 -6.43 -13.45
CA ARG A 24 7.04 -6.98 -14.71
C ARG A 24 7.27 -8.50 -14.64
N PRO A 25 7.95 -9.05 -13.62
CA PRO A 25 8.03 -10.49 -13.41
C PRO A 25 6.67 -11.18 -13.24
N LEU A 26 5.69 -10.55 -12.56
CA LEU A 26 4.34 -11.09 -12.43
C LEU A 26 3.69 -11.25 -13.80
N ILE A 27 3.70 -10.20 -14.64
CA ILE A 27 3.17 -10.24 -16.01
C ILE A 27 3.88 -11.31 -16.84
N ALA A 28 5.20 -11.33 -16.81
CA ALA A 28 5.99 -12.24 -17.65
C ALA A 28 5.76 -13.72 -17.31
N ARG A 29 5.52 -14.04 -16.04
CA ARG A 29 5.36 -15.43 -15.58
C ARG A 29 3.93 -15.93 -15.67
N SER A 30 2.94 -15.06 -15.41
CA SER A 30 1.53 -15.46 -15.49
C SER A 30 0.97 -15.38 -16.91
N GLY A 31 1.53 -14.51 -17.77
CA GLY A 31 0.93 -14.15 -19.04
C GLY A 31 -0.35 -13.29 -18.91
N GLU A 32 -0.65 -12.80 -17.69
CA GLU A 32 -1.87 -12.07 -17.38
C GLU A 32 -1.61 -10.56 -17.31
N ALA A 33 -2.65 -9.76 -17.54
CA ALA A 33 -2.59 -8.31 -17.38
C ALA A 33 -2.62 -7.91 -15.90
N PHE A 34 -1.86 -6.89 -15.55
CA PHE A 34 -1.81 -6.29 -14.20
C PHE A 34 -1.92 -4.77 -14.27
N CYS A 35 -2.75 -4.20 -13.41
CA CYS A 35 -2.84 -2.76 -13.18
C CYS A 35 -2.17 -2.39 -11.84
N LEU A 36 -1.37 -1.31 -11.82
CA LEU A 36 -0.76 -0.78 -10.62
C LEU A 36 -1.51 0.49 -10.18
N LEU A 37 -2.13 0.43 -9.04
CA LEU A 37 -2.84 1.55 -8.42
C LEU A 37 -2.05 2.02 -7.18
N ASP A 38 -1.21 3.03 -7.38
CA ASP A 38 -0.47 3.67 -6.29
C ASP A 38 -1.23 4.91 -5.81
N LYS A 39 -1.57 4.95 -4.52
CA LYS A 39 -2.35 6.03 -3.91
C LYS A 39 -1.73 7.41 -4.17
N ASP A 40 -0.42 7.52 -3.99
CA ASP A 40 0.27 8.80 -4.10
C ASP A 40 0.39 9.25 -5.57
N THR A 41 0.47 8.32 -6.51
CA THR A 41 0.44 8.63 -7.95
C THR A 41 -0.95 9.10 -8.39
N LEU A 42 -2.01 8.46 -7.90
CA LEU A 42 -3.38 8.76 -8.33
C LEU A 42 -3.92 10.05 -7.71
N TYR A 43 -3.62 10.28 -6.44
CA TYR A 43 -4.25 11.36 -5.66
C TYR A 43 -3.28 12.41 -5.15
N GLY A 44 -1.97 12.26 -5.36
CA GLY A 44 -0.97 13.17 -4.80
C GLY A 44 -1.19 14.62 -5.19
N ASP A 45 -1.31 14.91 -6.47
CA ASP A 45 -1.49 16.28 -6.99
C ASP A 45 -2.88 16.82 -6.69
N TYR A 46 -3.92 15.98 -6.77
CA TYR A 46 -5.27 16.35 -6.38
C TYR A 46 -5.33 16.83 -4.92
N SER A 47 -4.81 16.01 -4.02
CA SER A 47 -4.78 16.33 -2.59
C SER A 47 -3.90 17.54 -2.30
N ALA A 48 -2.79 17.74 -3.05
CA ALA A 48 -1.98 18.95 -2.95
C ALA A 48 -2.80 20.19 -3.29
N SER A 49 -3.56 20.14 -4.38
CA SER A 49 -4.41 21.25 -4.82
C SER A 49 -5.49 21.57 -3.79
N VAL A 50 -6.17 20.54 -3.26
CA VAL A 50 -7.23 20.73 -2.25
C VAL A 50 -6.66 21.28 -0.94
N MET A 51 -5.59 20.67 -0.40
CA MET A 51 -4.99 21.12 0.85
C MET A 51 -4.37 22.52 0.71
N GLY A 52 -3.76 22.82 -0.44
CA GLY A 52 -3.28 24.16 -0.75
C GLY A 52 -4.39 25.22 -0.72
N ALA A 53 -5.54 24.90 -1.29
CA ALA A 53 -6.71 25.79 -1.29
C ALA A 53 -7.33 25.96 0.11
N LEU A 54 -7.37 24.90 0.91
CA LEU A 54 -8.00 24.93 2.24
C LEU A 54 -7.09 25.54 3.33
N THR A 55 -5.78 25.30 3.24
CA THR A 55 -4.86 25.60 4.35
C THR A 55 -3.66 26.48 3.95
N GLY A 56 -3.46 26.70 2.65
CA GLY A 56 -2.23 27.30 2.13
C GLY A 56 -1.02 26.35 2.12
N ASN A 57 -1.17 25.10 2.61
CA ASN A 57 -0.10 24.11 2.65
C ASN A 57 -0.44 22.89 1.77
N PRO A 58 0.06 22.81 0.53
CA PRO A 58 -0.21 21.70 -0.38
C PRO A 58 0.45 20.38 0.04
N ASN A 59 1.39 20.41 0.99
CA ASN A 59 2.19 19.26 1.37
C ASN A 59 1.67 18.52 2.62
N ASP A 60 0.56 18.99 3.18
CA ASP A 60 -0.03 18.35 4.36
C ASP A 60 -0.73 17.04 3.97
N ARG A 61 -0.27 15.94 4.55
CA ARG A 61 -0.79 14.57 4.34
C ARG A 61 -1.02 13.81 5.65
N ASP A 62 -0.84 14.46 6.78
CA ASP A 62 -0.89 13.81 8.09
C ASP A 62 -1.72 14.58 9.13
N SER A 63 -2.16 15.81 8.84
CA SER A 63 -2.99 16.59 9.78
C SER A 63 -4.37 15.97 9.98
N PRO A 64 -5.04 16.30 11.09
CA PRO A 64 -6.43 15.89 11.30
C PRO A 64 -7.37 16.33 10.16
N LEU A 65 -7.16 17.51 9.58
CA LEU A 65 -7.97 17.98 8.46
C LEU A 65 -7.83 17.08 7.24
N TYR A 66 -6.60 16.76 6.83
CA TYR A 66 -6.35 15.85 5.72
C TYR A 66 -6.96 14.46 5.99
N LEU A 67 -6.73 13.93 7.18
CA LEU A 67 -7.24 12.60 7.55
C LEU A 67 -8.77 12.52 7.55
N GLN A 68 -9.45 13.61 7.90
CA GLN A 68 -10.92 13.67 7.95
C GLN A 68 -11.56 13.96 6.59
N THR A 69 -10.88 14.72 5.72
CA THR A 69 -11.51 15.23 4.50
C THR A 69 -11.10 14.51 3.22
N LEU A 70 -9.85 14.08 3.12
CA LEU A 70 -9.31 13.51 1.87
C LEU A 70 -8.95 12.03 1.95
N ARG A 71 -8.49 11.56 3.11
CA ARG A 71 -8.03 10.17 3.23
C ARG A 71 -9.09 9.15 2.83
N GLU A 72 -10.31 9.27 3.34
CA GLU A 72 -11.37 8.30 3.04
C GLU A 72 -11.79 8.31 1.55
N PRO A 73 -12.05 9.47 0.92
CA PRO A 73 -12.31 9.51 -0.52
C PRO A 73 -11.18 8.95 -1.38
N GLU A 74 -9.91 9.20 -1.03
CA GLU A 74 -8.76 8.63 -1.75
C GLU A 74 -8.77 7.10 -1.73
N TYR A 75 -8.98 6.51 -0.56
CA TYR A 75 -9.00 5.05 -0.42
C TYR A 75 -10.26 4.42 -1.02
N ALA A 76 -11.41 5.09 -0.92
CA ALA A 76 -12.63 4.63 -1.56
C ALA A 76 -12.49 4.60 -3.08
N GLY A 77 -11.97 5.66 -3.68
CA GLY A 77 -11.72 5.72 -5.13
C GLY A 77 -10.68 4.70 -5.58
N LEU A 78 -9.62 4.50 -4.79
CA LEU A 78 -8.59 3.49 -5.06
C LEU A 78 -9.18 2.08 -5.13
N LEU A 79 -10.03 1.72 -4.15
CA LEU A 79 -10.67 0.41 -4.08
C LEU A 79 -11.74 0.24 -5.17
N GLU A 80 -12.52 1.28 -5.49
CA GLU A 80 -13.49 1.20 -6.58
C GLU A 80 -12.81 0.98 -7.94
N THR A 81 -11.74 1.73 -8.22
CA THR A 81 -10.94 1.50 -9.43
C THR A 81 -10.35 0.08 -9.47
N ALA A 82 -9.94 -0.46 -8.32
CA ALA A 82 -9.49 -1.85 -8.25
C ALA A 82 -10.60 -2.83 -8.62
N ARG A 83 -11.83 -2.65 -8.07
CA ARG A 83 -13.00 -3.49 -8.38
C ARG A 83 -13.36 -3.46 -9.85
N GLU A 84 -13.36 -2.27 -10.48
CA GLU A 84 -13.63 -2.14 -11.90
C GLU A 84 -12.64 -2.95 -12.75
N ASN A 85 -11.34 -2.84 -12.46
CA ASN A 85 -10.31 -3.60 -13.16
C ASN A 85 -10.45 -5.12 -12.96
N LEU A 86 -10.75 -5.58 -11.74
CA LEU A 86 -10.99 -7.00 -11.46
C LEU A 86 -12.16 -7.56 -12.25
N ARG A 87 -13.28 -6.81 -12.34
CA ARG A 87 -14.46 -7.19 -13.15
C ARG A 87 -14.14 -7.27 -14.64
N LEU A 88 -13.16 -6.51 -15.12
CA LEU A 88 -12.66 -6.57 -16.49
C LEU A 88 -11.63 -7.69 -16.73
N GLY A 89 -11.33 -8.50 -15.73
CA GLY A 89 -10.36 -9.59 -15.83
C GLY A 89 -8.91 -9.16 -15.69
N VAL A 90 -8.65 -7.96 -15.17
CA VAL A 90 -7.30 -7.42 -14.94
C VAL A 90 -6.90 -7.62 -13.48
N ASN A 91 -5.75 -8.22 -13.24
CA ASN A 91 -5.17 -8.32 -11.90
C ASN A 91 -4.76 -6.93 -11.40
N VAL A 92 -4.87 -6.69 -10.09
CA VAL A 92 -4.61 -5.36 -9.52
C VAL A 92 -3.59 -5.41 -8.39
N LEU A 93 -2.58 -4.55 -8.48
CA LEU A 93 -1.69 -4.22 -7.37
C LEU A 93 -2.13 -2.87 -6.78
N VAL A 94 -2.51 -2.88 -5.50
CA VAL A 94 -2.86 -1.67 -4.75
C VAL A 94 -1.72 -1.33 -3.81
N VAL A 95 -1.20 -0.10 -3.91
CA VAL A 95 -0.09 0.39 -3.09
C VAL A 95 -0.55 1.56 -2.24
N GLY A 96 -0.39 1.43 -0.94
CA GLY A 96 -0.72 2.50 0.02
C GLY A 96 -0.33 2.11 1.44
N PRO A 97 -0.39 3.02 2.41
CA PRO A 97 -0.18 2.67 3.81
C PRO A 97 -1.13 1.56 4.30
N LEU A 98 -2.44 1.72 4.12
CA LEU A 98 -3.50 0.76 4.45
C LEU A 98 -3.38 0.15 5.86
N SER A 99 -2.68 0.85 6.76
CA SER A 99 -2.37 0.36 8.10
C SER A 99 -3.59 0.28 9.01
N ARG A 100 -4.57 1.19 8.84
CA ARG A 100 -5.85 1.14 9.56
C ARG A 100 -6.68 -0.03 9.06
N GLU A 101 -6.85 -0.14 7.76
CA GLU A 101 -7.63 -1.19 7.10
C GLU A 101 -7.09 -2.59 7.43
N LEU A 102 -5.76 -2.73 7.48
CA LEU A 102 -5.14 -3.98 7.92
C LEU A 102 -5.40 -4.25 9.41
N ARG A 103 -5.24 -3.24 10.28
CA ARG A 103 -5.45 -3.39 11.73
C ARG A 103 -6.88 -3.81 12.07
N GLU A 104 -7.85 -3.31 11.30
CA GLU A 104 -9.27 -3.64 11.41
C GLU A 104 -9.65 -4.95 10.69
N GLY A 105 -8.69 -5.61 10.02
CA GLY A 105 -8.92 -6.87 9.29
C GLY A 105 -9.63 -6.70 7.94
N LEU A 106 -9.93 -5.48 7.53
CA LEU A 106 -10.74 -5.18 6.34
C LEU A 106 -10.12 -5.66 5.03
N LEU A 107 -8.78 -5.74 4.95
CA LEU A 107 -8.10 -6.24 3.75
C LEU A 107 -8.31 -7.74 3.51
N PHE A 108 -8.88 -8.46 4.46
CA PHE A 108 -9.24 -9.89 4.36
C PHE A 108 -10.77 -10.08 4.31
N ASP A 109 -11.54 -9.02 4.50
CA ASP A 109 -12.99 -9.05 4.46
C ASP A 109 -13.49 -8.85 3.02
N ARG A 110 -13.91 -9.93 2.38
CA ARG A 110 -14.39 -9.92 0.98
C ARG A 110 -15.63 -9.06 0.79
N ALA A 111 -16.51 -9.02 1.79
CA ALA A 111 -17.73 -8.20 1.74
C ALA A 111 -17.36 -6.71 1.76
N TRP A 112 -16.41 -6.31 2.62
CA TRP A 112 -15.90 -4.95 2.65
C TRP A 112 -15.12 -4.60 1.37
N LEU A 113 -14.32 -5.53 0.86
CA LEU A 113 -13.61 -5.36 -0.41
C LEU A 113 -14.58 -5.29 -1.61
N GLY A 114 -15.80 -5.81 -1.49
CA GLY A 114 -16.79 -5.83 -2.57
C GLY A 114 -16.33 -6.62 -3.80
N ILE A 115 -15.69 -7.76 -3.57
CA ILE A 115 -15.13 -8.63 -4.61
C ILE A 115 -15.76 -10.02 -4.57
N ASP A 116 -15.78 -10.67 -5.75
CA ASP A 116 -16.33 -12.01 -5.94
C ASP A 116 -15.42 -13.09 -5.32
N ASP A 117 -15.99 -14.28 -5.04
CA ASP A 117 -15.29 -15.39 -4.38
C ASP A 117 -14.14 -15.98 -5.21
N ASP A 118 -14.15 -15.78 -6.50
CA ASP A 118 -13.10 -16.22 -7.42
C ASP A 118 -11.90 -15.27 -7.53
N VAL A 119 -11.92 -14.11 -6.86
CA VAL A 119 -10.77 -13.19 -6.79
C VAL A 119 -9.79 -13.67 -5.71
N GLY A 120 -8.55 -13.96 -6.08
CA GLY A 120 -7.47 -14.25 -5.11
C GLY A 120 -7.00 -12.97 -4.41
N VAL A 121 -7.01 -12.94 -3.07
CA VAL A 121 -6.53 -11.79 -2.29
C VAL A 121 -5.18 -12.09 -1.66
N HIS A 122 -4.21 -11.22 -1.88
CA HIS A 122 -2.90 -11.26 -1.23
C HIS A 122 -2.63 -9.95 -0.51
N VAL A 123 -2.25 -10.00 0.75
CA VAL A 123 -1.88 -8.82 1.54
C VAL A 123 -0.42 -8.93 1.93
N VAL A 124 0.41 -8.04 1.37
CA VAL A 124 1.84 -7.97 1.64
C VAL A 124 2.12 -6.80 2.57
N TRP A 125 2.56 -7.08 3.78
CA TRP A 125 3.08 -6.07 4.69
C TRP A 125 4.57 -5.90 4.44
N VAL A 126 4.94 -4.74 3.90
CA VAL A 126 6.33 -4.36 3.68
C VAL A 126 6.86 -3.73 4.96
N ASP A 127 7.74 -4.45 5.63
CA ASP A 127 8.35 -4.02 6.88
C ASP A 127 9.72 -3.40 6.66
N LEU A 128 10.09 -2.49 7.53
CA LEU A 128 11.40 -1.87 7.58
C LEU A 128 11.66 -1.36 9.00
N ASP A 129 12.88 -1.53 9.46
CA ASP A 129 13.37 -0.92 10.70
C ASP A 129 13.05 0.59 10.75
N GLU A 130 12.69 1.08 11.95
CA GLU A 130 12.26 2.47 12.13
C GLU A 130 13.36 3.47 11.76
N ALA A 131 14.60 3.23 12.18
CA ALA A 131 15.71 4.14 11.93
C ALA A 131 16.02 4.22 10.42
N GLN A 132 16.00 3.08 9.74
CA GLN A 132 16.18 3.04 8.29
C GLN A 132 15.01 3.70 7.55
N ALA A 133 13.77 3.51 8.02
CA ALA A 133 12.60 4.15 7.45
C ALA A 133 12.71 5.68 7.55
N LYS A 134 13.10 6.19 8.72
CA LYS A 134 13.34 7.62 8.93
C LYS A 134 14.43 8.15 8.00
N ALA A 135 15.57 7.50 7.96
CA ALA A 135 16.68 7.88 7.08
C ALA A 135 16.28 7.91 5.60
N ARG A 136 15.48 6.93 5.13
CA ARG A 136 14.96 6.91 3.75
C ARG A 136 13.98 8.07 3.48
N ILE A 137 13.14 8.42 4.45
CA ILE A 137 12.20 9.54 4.35
C ILE A 137 12.97 10.86 4.27
N GLU A 138 13.95 11.06 5.15
CA GLU A 138 14.82 12.24 5.14
C GLU A 138 15.59 12.36 3.83
N HIS A 139 16.22 11.27 3.37
CA HIS A 139 17.03 11.25 2.14
C HIS A 139 16.22 11.56 0.88
N ARG A 140 14.97 11.08 0.78
CA ARG A 140 14.14 11.35 -0.41
C ARG A 140 13.67 12.80 -0.50
N GLY A 141 13.69 13.56 0.60
CA GLY A 141 13.41 15.00 0.63
C GLY A 141 12.02 15.38 0.11
N ASN A 142 11.03 14.49 0.23
CA ASN A 142 9.68 14.79 -0.27
C ASN A 142 8.99 15.80 0.65
N PRO A 143 8.52 16.97 0.13
CA PRO A 143 7.84 17.97 0.93
C PRO A 143 6.61 17.43 1.70
N ASN A 144 5.94 16.42 1.18
CA ASN A 144 4.79 15.76 1.84
C ASN A 144 5.18 15.03 3.16
N ASP A 145 6.46 14.86 3.44
CA ASP A 145 6.93 14.27 4.68
C ASP A 145 7.29 15.31 5.76
N ALA A 146 7.26 16.58 5.43
CA ALA A 146 7.70 17.65 6.34
C ALA A 146 6.95 17.62 7.68
N TYR A 147 5.61 17.51 7.65
CA TYR A 147 4.81 17.40 8.88
C TYR A 147 5.18 16.15 9.68
N LYS A 148 5.31 15.02 9.03
CA LYS A 148 5.68 13.72 9.64
C LYS A 148 7.05 13.76 10.30
N LEU A 149 8.04 14.36 9.64
CA LEU A 149 9.38 14.51 10.18
C LEU A 149 9.42 15.47 11.37
N ALA A 150 8.66 16.57 11.30
CA ALA A 150 8.52 17.52 12.42
C ALA A 150 7.82 16.91 13.64
N HIS A 151 6.94 15.93 13.43
CA HIS A 151 6.18 15.24 14.49
C HIS A 151 6.55 13.75 14.56
N TRP A 152 7.84 13.44 14.43
CA TRP A 152 8.30 12.04 14.32
C TRP A 152 7.91 11.19 15.52
N ASP A 153 7.98 11.72 16.72
CA ASP A 153 7.62 10.99 17.93
C ASP A 153 6.13 10.60 17.96
N GLU A 154 5.25 11.46 17.47
CA GLU A 154 3.82 11.13 17.31
C GLU A 154 3.60 10.10 16.20
N TYR A 155 4.36 10.21 15.12
CA TYR A 155 4.27 9.27 13.99
C TYR A 155 4.77 7.89 14.39
N ARG A 156 5.92 7.78 15.07
CA ARG A 156 6.51 6.49 15.46
C ARG A 156 5.61 5.68 16.40
N VAL A 157 4.85 6.31 17.28
CA VAL A 157 3.90 5.63 18.19
C VAL A 157 2.78 4.95 17.41
N ARG A 158 2.42 5.48 16.23
CA ARG A 158 1.40 4.89 15.35
C ARG A 158 1.92 3.70 14.53
N ARG A 159 3.24 3.53 14.47
CA ARG A 159 3.85 2.37 13.78
C ARG A 159 3.55 1.10 14.57
N PHE A 160 3.34 0.02 13.86
CA PHE A 160 3.12 -1.29 14.44
C PHE A 160 3.64 -2.37 13.49
N LEU A 161 3.92 -3.53 14.04
CA LEU A 161 4.21 -4.73 13.27
C LEU A 161 2.99 -5.65 13.41
N PRO A 162 2.28 -5.96 12.33
CA PRO A 162 1.10 -6.82 12.42
C PRO A 162 1.47 -8.19 12.99
N PRO A 163 0.81 -8.66 14.08
CA PRO A 163 1.05 -9.99 14.60
C PRO A 163 0.65 -11.05 13.57
N ALA A 164 1.55 -11.97 13.21
CA ALA A 164 1.27 -13.00 12.22
C ALA A 164 0.05 -13.89 12.62
N ALA A 165 -0.13 -14.13 13.91
CA ALA A 165 -1.25 -14.93 14.41
C ALA A 165 -2.61 -14.23 14.27
N ALA A 166 -2.64 -12.89 14.24
CA ALA A 166 -3.89 -12.13 14.12
C ALA A 166 -4.42 -12.04 12.69
N PHE A 167 -3.55 -12.26 11.70
CA PHE A 167 -3.89 -12.12 10.28
C PHE A 167 -3.41 -13.35 9.50
N PRO A 168 -4.15 -14.46 9.54
CA PRO A 168 -3.86 -15.64 8.73
C PRO A 168 -3.83 -15.26 7.24
N GLY A 169 -2.76 -15.62 6.55
CA GLY A 169 -2.57 -15.24 5.14
C GLY A 169 -1.84 -13.91 4.90
N LEU A 170 -1.47 -13.16 5.96
CA LEU A 170 -0.62 -11.99 5.81
C LEU A 170 0.80 -12.41 5.39
N ILE A 171 1.26 -11.89 4.25
CA ILE A 171 2.62 -12.07 3.76
C ILE A 171 3.47 -10.95 4.34
N ARG A 172 4.45 -11.28 5.17
CA ARG A 172 5.41 -10.29 5.68
C ARG A 172 6.65 -10.28 4.81
N PHE A 173 7.03 -9.10 4.33
CA PHE A 173 8.24 -8.88 3.54
C PHE A 173 9.16 -7.92 4.27
N ASP A 174 10.30 -8.43 4.76
CA ASP A 174 11.34 -7.59 5.36
C ASP A 174 12.15 -6.91 4.24
N ASN A 175 12.01 -5.60 4.16
CA ASN A 175 12.68 -4.77 3.15
C ASN A 175 13.94 -4.07 3.70
N THR A 176 14.51 -4.58 4.79
CA THR A 176 15.73 -4.05 5.41
C THR A 176 16.94 -4.30 4.50
N ALA A 177 17.12 -5.53 4.08
CA ALA A 177 18.19 -5.95 3.16
C ALA A 177 17.71 -7.09 2.25
N PRO A 178 16.69 -6.84 1.39
CA PRO A 178 16.08 -7.90 0.59
C PRO A 178 17.06 -8.43 -0.45
N THR A 179 17.01 -9.73 -0.66
CA THR A 179 17.77 -10.45 -1.68
C THR A 179 16.90 -10.76 -2.90
N LEU A 180 17.53 -11.22 -3.99
CA LEU A 180 16.79 -11.74 -5.15
C LEU A 180 15.95 -12.97 -4.79
N ASP A 181 16.40 -13.78 -3.84
CA ASP A 181 15.67 -14.96 -3.37
C ASP A 181 14.40 -14.56 -2.57
N ASP A 182 14.42 -13.43 -1.88
CA ASP A 182 13.23 -12.91 -1.18
C ASP A 182 12.18 -12.44 -2.19
N ASP A 183 12.59 -11.74 -3.24
CA ASP A 183 11.71 -11.35 -4.34
C ASP A 183 11.15 -12.58 -5.05
N GLU A 184 11.97 -13.59 -5.28
CA GLU A 184 11.56 -14.83 -5.94
C GLU A 184 10.51 -15.60 -5.12
N ARG A 185 10.73 -15.74 -3.81
CA ARG A 185 9.76 -16.37 -2.90
C ARG A 185 8.45 -15.60 -2.87
N LEU A 186 8.51 -14.27 -2.83
CA LEU A 186 7.31 -13.44 -2.87
C LEU A 186 6.55 -13.61 -4.19
N LEU A 187 7.24 -13.59 -5.34
CA LEU A 187 6.64 -13.83 -6.65
C LEU A 187 5.94 -15.19 -6.73
N GLN A 188 6.58 -16.25 -6.26
CA GLN A 188 5.97 -17.58 -6.22
C GLN A 188 4.71 -17.61 -5.36
N THR A 189 4.72 -16.94 -4.21
CA THR A 189 3.56 -16.83 -3.33
C THR A 189 2.41 -16.07 -3.99
N LEU A 190 2.70 -14.95 -4.66
CA LEU A 190 1.69 -14.13 -5.33
C LEU A 190 1.10 -14.78 -6.59
N LEU A 191 1.84 -15.69 -7.22
CA LEU A 191 1.39 -16.46 -8.39
C LEU A 191 0.69 -17.77 -7.99
N ALA A 192 0.89 -18.25 -6.77
CA ALA A 192 0.18 -19.42 -6.28
C ALA A 192 -1.34 -19.16 -6.26
N GLN A 193 -2.11 -20.18 -6.64
CA GLN A 193 -3.56 -20.09 -6.53
C GLN A 193 -3.93 -20.11 -5.04
N THR A 194 -4.52 -19.05 -4.57
CA THR A 194 -5.20 -19.03 -3.25
C THR A 194 -6.47 -19.87 -3.38
N ARG A 195 -6.50 -20.98 -2.65
CA ARG A 195 -7.71 -21.81 -2.51
C ARG A 195 -8.69 -21.13 -1.58
#